data_e291fce624e6a7442c45c7c33ad12ade
#
_entry.id   e291fce624e6a7442c45c7c33ad12ade
#
_cell.length_a   1.000
_cell.length_b   1.000
_cell.length_c   1.000
_cell.angle_alpha   90.00
_cell.angle_beta   90.00
_cell.angle_gamma   90.00
#
_symmetry.space_group_name_H-M   'P 1'
#
loop_
_entity.id
_entity.type
_entity.pdbx_description
1 polymer ?
#
loop_
_entity_poly.entity_id
_entity_poly.type
_entity_poly.pdbx_seq_one_letter_code
_entity_poly.pdbx_strand_id
1 'polypeptide(L)'
;TLDKRKDDRVDRAKRLSARLKEYEEILDLKERKETLSHLMEYQEHIKNAMNLLPFQMDLQGYQMQKLDQRIHQIGEISDSDALQLLDRNEEEFYQYLFYTSARCIKTLEEPKYQELREILDSGENPETQARAFNKYIQKSENVKKLQRVFSIIITTCISAHKIGEPEPLFDMTIMDEASQCNVAISLVPIIRGEKLMLVGDPQQLNPVILLGELINRKLRRRYHVAEEYDYRKNSIYKTYLACDAVSDEVLLRSHYRCNREIIGFNNKKYYNSKRQICSKSKEPEPLVYVDVKSDRAEIKNTSPAEADEVIAYAKQNTDKSIAVITPFVNQRALIEQAIKENHLENLVCGTVHAFQGDEKDVVLFSTALSDRTNVGTYQWLKNNKELINVATSRAKDKLVLLADSKELERLHAGQADDDLYELAQYIKTNGKSEITEKHISSRALGIQPFSTATENAFLENLTHALENIWLSQSKYVIHKEVAISQVFQDNMTYDDLFYMGRFDFVVYEKQGKKELPVLAIELDGKEHFEDAVVQERDRKKNAICQAHNMEIIRVENSYARRYNHIKGILMDYFSRVH
;
A
#
# COMPACT_ATOMS: atom_id res chain seq x y z
N THR A 1 -19.21 43.35 -66.60
CA THR A 1 -19.72 41.96 -66.25
C THR A 1 -19.08 41.37 -65.00
N LEU A 2 -17.91 41.78 -64.61
CA LEU A 2 -17.24 41.30 -63.35
C LEU A 2 -17.79 42.02 -62.10
N ASP A 3 -18.12 43.30 -62.21
CA ASP A 3 -18.68 44.08 -61.08
C ASP A 3 -20.11 43.62 -60.74
N LYS A 4 -20.94 43.32 -61.72
CA LYS A 4 -22.29 42.79 -61.49
C LYS A 4 -22.27 41.43 -60.73
N ARG A 5 -21.27 40.60 -61.01
CA ARG A 5 -21.08 39.32 -60.29
C ARG A 5 -20.54 39.53 -58.86
N LYS A 6 -19.83 40.61 -58.61
CA LYS A 6 -19.33 40.99 -57.27
C LYS A 6 -20.47 41.50 -56.40
N ASP A 7 -21.32 42.37 -57.00
CA ASP A 7 -22.51 42.90 -56.31
C ASP A 7 -23.52 41.79 -55.95
N ASP A 8 -23.78 40.86 -56.91
CA ASP A 8 -24.63 39.69 -56.63
C ASP A 8 -24.11 38.78 -55.55
N ARG A 9 -22.76 38.64 -55.38
CA ARG A 9 -22.14 37.87 -54.29
C ARG A 9 -22.24 38.58 -52.97
N VAL A 10 -22.07 39.88 -52.93
CA VAL A 10 -22.21 40.71 -51.73
C VAL A 10 -23.66 40.72 -51.25
N ASP A 11 -24.62 40.84 -52.11
CA ASP A 11 -26.05 40.77 -51.81
C ASP A 11 -26.47 39.37 -51.29
N ARG A 12 -25.91 38.33 -51.92
CA ARG A 12 -26.12 36.96 -51.44
C ARG A 12 -25.51 36.71 -50.05
N ALA A 13 -24.31 37.24 -49.80
CA ALA A 13 -23.67 37.17 -48.48
C ALA A 13 -24.47 37.92 -47.41
N LYS A 14 -25.00 39.11 -47.73
CA LYS A 14 -25.88 39.87 -46.79
C LYS A 14 -27.17 39.13 -46.47
N ARG A 15 -27.82 38.50 -47.47
CA ARG A 15 -29.02 37.67 -47.24
C ARG A 15 -28.74 36.43 -46.42
N LEU A 16 -27.58 35.79 -46.64
CA LEU A 16 -27.14 34.63 -45.83
C LEU A 16 -26.83 35.04 -44.39
N SER A 17 -26.16 36.17 -44.19
CA SER A 17 -25.87 36.70 -42.86
C SER A 17 -27.13 37.07 -42.06
N ALA A 18 -28.13 37.70 -42.75
CA ALA A 18 -29.42 38.00 -42.13
C ALA A 18 -30.17 36.71 -41.71
N ARG A 19 -30.17 35.67 -42.59
CA ARG A 19 -30.77 34.36 -42.26
C ARG A 19 -30.04 33.65 -41.14
N LEU A 20 -28.71 33.74 -41.08
CA LEU A 20 -27.93 33.17 -40.00
C LEU A 20 -28.32 33.78 -38.67
N LYS A 21 -28.45 35.10 -38.60
CA LYS A 21 -28.90 35.82 -37.43
C LYS A 21 -30.31 35.43 -36.97
N GLU A 22 -31.21 35.24 -37.93
CA GLU A 22 -32.57 34.77 -37.66
C GLU A 22 -32.59 33.33 -37.10
N TYR A 23 -31.70 32.44 -37.59
CA TYR A 23 -31.53 31.10 -37.05
C TYR A 23 -30.92 31.11 -35.63
N GLU A 24 -29.98 32.00 -35.36
CA GLU A 24 -29.39 32.17 -34.03
C GLU A 24 -30.45 32.65 -33.02
N GLU A 25 -31.30 33.59 -33.40
CA GLU A 25 -32.41 34.07 -32.54
C GLU A 25 -33.46 32.97 -32.31
N ILE A 26 -33.75 32.12 -33.30
CA ILE A 26 -34.66 30.97 -33.14
C ILE A 26 -34.05 29.91 -32.23
N LEU A 27 -32.74 29.68 -32.28
CA LEU A 27 -32.04 28.74 -31.45
C LEU A 27 -32.06 29.20 -29.97
N ASP A 28 -31.77 30.46 -29.71
CA ASP A 28 -31.83 31.08 -28.39
C ASP A 28 -33.26 31.03 -27.81
N LEU A 29 -34.29 31.25 -28.60
CA LEU A 29 -35.68 31.12 -28.16
C LEU A 29 -36.07 29.66 -27.84
N LYS A 30 -35.53 28.67 -28.56
CA LYS A 30 -35.75 27.27 -28.26
C LYS A 30 -35.10 26.89 -26.92
N GLU A 31 -33.86 27.28 -26.70
CA GLU A 31 -33.11 27.03 -25.49
C GLU A 31 -33.79 27.67 -24.25
N ARG A 32 -34.29 28.89 -24.43
CA ARG A 32 -35.08 29.57 -23.37
C ARG A 32 -36.41 28.87 -23.10
N LYS A 33 -37.07 28.33 -24.14
CA LYS A 33 -38.30 27.57 -23.98
C LYS A 33 -38.09 26.27 -23.21
N GLU A 34 -37.01 25.54 -23.53
CA GLU A 34 -36.64 24.30 -22.81
C GLU A 34 -36.31 24.60 -21.34
N THR A 35 -35.51 25.66 -21.07
CA THR A 35 -35.17 26.10 -19.72
C THR A 35 -36.42 26.48 -18.92
N LEU A 36 -37.36 27.21 -19.54
CA LEU A 36 -38.63 27.56 -18.89
C LEU A 36 -39.51 26.33 -18.61
N SER A 37 -39.53 25.35 -19.50
CA SER A 37 -40.23 24.09 -19.28
C SER A 37 -39.70 23.34 -18.06
N HIS A 38 -38.38 23.21 -17.94
CA HIS A 38 -37.73 22.58 -16.77
C HIS A 38 -37.99 23.37 -15.50
N LEU A 39 -37.99 24.70 -15.55
CA LEU A 39 -38.30 25.53 -14.38
C LEU A 39 -39.78 25.36 -13.95
N MET A 40 -40.70 25.21 -14.88
CA MET A 40 -42.12 24.96 -14.56
C MET A 40 -42.30 23.56 -13.93
N GLU A 41 -41.66 22.53 -14.46
CA GLU A 41 -41.65 21.19 -13.85
C GLU A 41 -41.07 21.22 -12.43
N TYR A 42 -39.96 21.92 -12.24
CA TYR A 42 -39.33 22.08 -10.94
C TYR A 42 -40.23 22.83 -9.94
N GLN A 43 -40.91 23.87 -10.40
CA GLN A 43 -41.88 24.61 -9.61
C GLN A 43 -43.08 23.73 -9.19
N GLU A 44 -43.54 22.84 -10.07
CA GLU A 44 -44.62 21.91 -9.77
C GLU A 44 -44.20 20.84 -8.76
N HIS A 45 -42.95 20.33 -8.87
CA HIS A 45 -42.35 19.45 -7.87
C HIS A 45 -42.22 20.10 -6.50
N ILE A 46 -41.78 21.37 -6.42
CA ILE A 46 -41.74 22.12 -5.17
C ILE A 46 -43.13 22.28 -4.58
N LYS A 47 -44.11 22.63 -5.39
CA LYS A 47 -45.51 22.81 -4.94
C LYS A 47 -46.08 21.54 -4.40
N ASN A 48 -45.82 20.39 -5.04
CA ASN A 48 -46.25 19.09 -4.57
C ASN A 48 -45.54 18.69 -3.26
N ALA A 49 -44.24 18.95 -3.15
CA ALA A 49 -43.48 18.73 -1.92
C ALA A 49 -44.02 19.61 -0.77
N MET A 50 -44.28 20.89 -1.03
CA MET A 50 -44.90 21.80 -0.03
C MET A 50 -46.29 21.36 0.43
N ASN A 51 -47.09 20.77 -0.47
CA ASN A 51 -48.42 20.23 -0.10
C ASN A 51 -48.33 18.97 0.77
N LEU A 52 -47.26 18.19 0.67
CA LEU A 52 -46.99 17.00 1.48
C LEU A 52 -46.32 17.33 2.83
N LEU A 53 -45.69 18.49 2.93
CA LEU A 53 -44.94 18.91 4.13
C LEU A 53 -45.81 18.90 5.42
N PRO A 54 -47.03 19.47 5.42
CA PRO A 54 -47.90 19.45 6.60
C PRO A 54 -48.21 18.02 7.08
N PHE A 55 -48.51 17.11 6.14
CA PHE A 55 -48.78 15.71 6.47
C PHE A 55 -47.54 15.00 7.03
N GLN A 56 -46.36 15.29 6.48
CA GLN A 56 -45.09 14.76 6.99
C GLN A 56 -44.79 15.31 8.39
N MET A 57 -45.04 16.62 8.62
CA MET A 57 -44.86 17.24 9.93
C MET A 57 -45.82 16.65 10.99
N ASP A 58 -47.08 16.41 10.62
CA ASP A 58 -48.06 15.77 11.51
C ASP A 58 -47.66 14.34 11.84
N LEU A 59 -47.16 13.58 10.86
CA LEU A 59 -46.69 12.22 11.06
C LEU A 59 -45.45 12.19 11.96
N GLN A 60 -44.51 13.11 11.74
CA GLN A 60 -43.32 13.25 12.61
C GLN A 60 -43.72 13.71 14.02
N GLY A 61 -44.66 14.64 14.16
CA GLY A 61 -45.20 15.05 15.45
C GLY A 61 -45.83 13.90 16.22
N TYR A 62 -46.59 13.05 15.53
CA TYR A 62 -47.16 11.82 16.12
C TYR A 62 -46.08 10.80 16.52
N GLN A 63 -45.05 10.63 15.71
CA GLN A 63 -43.92 9.77 16.03
C GLN A 63 -43.13 10.29 17.23
N MET A 64 -42.87 11.60 17.29
CA MET A 64 -42.25 12.26 18.44
C MET A 64 -43.05 12.04 19.72
N GLN A 65 -44.35 12.28 19.68
CA GLN A 65 -45.22 12.02 20.85
C GLN A 65 -45.17 10.56 21.34
N LYS A 66 -45.14 9.61 20.42
CA LYS A 66 -44.97 8.18 20.77
C LYS A 66 -43.60 7.88 21.38
N LEU A 67 -42.56 8.50 20.86
CA LEU A 67 -41.20 8.37 21.40
C LEU A 67 -41.10 8.99 22.80
N ASP A 68 -41.64 10.19 22.98
CA ASP A 68 -41.67 10.85 24.30
C ASP A 68 -42.45 10.04 25.34
N GLN A 69 -43.60 9.48 24.96
CA GLN A 69 -44.35 8.55 25.83
C GLN A 69 -43.53 7.33 26.20
N ARG A 70 -42.74 6.81 25.25
CA ARG A 70 -41.91 5.62 25.48
C ARG A 70 -40.69 5.96 26.33
N ILE A 71 -40.07 7.12 26.11
CA ILE A 71 -38.96 7.64 26.94
C ILE A 71 -39.44 7.86 28.38
N HIS A 72 -40.63 8.44 28.57
CA HIS A 72 -41.26 8.59 29.91
C HIS A 72 -41.57 7.26 30.59
N GLN A 73 -41.95 6.23 29.82
CA GLN A 73 -42.20 4.89 30.35
C GLN A 73 -40.93 4.15 30.78
N ILE A 74 -39.80 4.42 30.06
CA ILE A 74 -38.51 3.80 30.33
C ILE A 74 -37.79 4.50 31.50
N GLY A 75 -38.05 5.78 31.72
CA GLY A 75 -37.37 6.62 32.70
C GLY A 75 -36.00 7.10 32.24
N GLU A 76 -35.29 7.81 33.08
CA GLU A 76 -33.92 8.22 32.82
C GLU A 76 -32.96 7.02 32.99
N ILE A 77 -32.53 6.46 31.90
CA ILE A 77 -31.48 5.43 31.87
C ILE A 77 -30.16 6.10 31.53
N SER A 78 -29.16 5.92 32.38
CA SER A 78 -27.80 6.38 32.05
C SER A 78 -27.20 5.54 30.93
N ASP A 79 -26.22 6.09 30.20
CA ASP A 79 -25.50 5.35 29.15
C ASP A 79 -24.88 4.06 29.70
N SER A 80 -24.44 4.06 30.96
CA SER A 80 -23.90 2.88 31.65
C SER A 80 -24.98 1.81 31.89
N ASP A 81 -26.21 2.22 32.26
CA ASP A 81 -27.32 1.28 32.49
C ASP A 81 -27.81 0.70 31.17
N ALA A 82 -27.85 1.51 30.11
CA ALA A 82 -28.19 1.07 28.76
C ALA A 82 -27.21 0.01 28.24
N LEU A 83 -25.90 0.25 28.41
CA LEU A 83 -24.86 -0.70 28.04
C LEU A 83 -24.95 -1.99 28.87
N GLN A 84 -25.18 -1.90 30.18
CA GLN A 84 -25.38 -3.06 31.04
C GLN A 84 -26.63 -3.86 30.66
N LEU A 85 -27.68 -3.19 30.21
CA LEU A 85 -28.90 -3.85 29.76
C LEU A 85 -28.66 -4.64 28.47
N LEU A 86 -27.90 -4.06 27.53
CA LEU A 86 -27.48 -4.74 26.31
C LEU A 86 -26.59 -5.95 26.63
N ASP A 87 -25.62 -5.82 27.52
CA ASP A 87 -24.72 -6.90 27.91
C ASP A 87 -25.49 -8.06 28.61
N ARG A 88 -26.53 -7.76 29.41
CA ARG A 88 -27.35 -8.76 30.08
C ARG A 88 -28.26 -9.53 29.13
N ASN A 89 -28.69 -8.90 28.04
CA ASN A 89 -29.63 -9.46 27.06
C ASN A 89 -28.93 -9.80 25.73
N GLU A 90 -27.62 -9.96 25.71
CA GLU A 90 -26.84 -10.22 24.51
C GLU A 90 -27.35 -11.45 23.75
N GLU A 91 -27.63 -12.55 24.44
CA GLU A 91 -28.13 -13.78 23.83
C GLU A 91 -29.51 -13.60 23.18
N GLU A 92 -30.47 -12.91 23.85
CA GLU A 92 -31.77 -12.57 23.29
C GLU A 92 -31.68 -11.66 22.08
N PHE A 93 -30.72 -10.71 22.12
CA PHE A 93 -30.46 -9.80 21.01
C PHE A 93 -29.91 -10.54 19.79
N TYR A 94 -28.96 -11.47 19.97
CA TYR A 94 -28.44 -12.31 18.88
C TYR A 94 -29.54 -13.22 18.32
N GLN A 95 -30.40 -13.79 19.14
CA GLN A 95 -31.55 -14.56 18.67
C GLN A 95 -32.49 -13.70 17.84
N TYR A 96 -32.82 -12.49 18.30
CA TYR A 96 -33.65 -11.54 17.56
C TYR A 96 -33.02 -11.19 16.20
N LEU A 97 -31.75 -10.88 16.17
CA LEU A 97 -31.02 -10.60 14.92
C LEU A 97 -31.05 -11.81 13.98
N PHE A 98 -30.83 -13.01 14.51
CA PHE A 98 -30.85 -14.24 13.70
C PHE A 98 -32.24 -14.45 13.06
N TYR A 99 -33.30 -14.42 13.84
CA TYR A 99 -34.65 -14.61 13.31
C TYR A 99 -35.06 -13.50 12.35
N THR A 100 -34.71 -12.27 12.63
CA THR A 100 -34.98 -11.14 11.74
C THR A 100 -34.24 -11.29 10.43
N SER A 101 -32.95 -11.63 10.47
CA SER A 101 -32.13 -11.87 9.29
C SER A 101 -32.65 -13.05 8.46
N ALA A 102 -33.01 -14.18 9.11
CA ALA A 102 -33.58 -15.33 8.43
C ALA A 102 -34.93 -14.98 7.76
N ARG A 103 -35.77 -14.16 8.41
CA ARG A 103 -36.99 -13.65 7.82
C ARG A 103 -36.74 -12.76 6.62
N CYS A 104 -35.77 -11.85 6.70
CA CYS A 104 -35.39 -11.00 5.57
C CYS A 104 -34.87 -11.84 4.40
N ILE A 105 -33.99 -12.81 4.64
CA ILE A 105 -33.46 -13.71 3.60
C ILE A 105 -34.59 -14.52 2.95
N LYS A 106 -35.59 -14.99 3.74
CA LYS A 106 -36.75 -15.72 3.21
C LYS A 106 -37.55 -14.90 2.20
N THR A 107 -37.54 -13.56 2.29
CA THR A 107 -38.21 -12.72 1.30
C THR A 107 -37.62 -12.83 -0.10
N LEU A 108 -36.40 -13.37 -0.25
CA LEU A 108 -35.81 -13.67 -1.56
C LEU A 108 -36.60 -14.71 -2.36
N GLU A 109 -37.48 -15.49 -1.73
CA GLU A 109 -38.41 -16.43 -2.40
C GLU A 109 -39.50 -15.71 -3.20
N GLU A 110 -39.76 -14.43 -2.94
CA GLU A 110 -40.77 -13.65 -3.65
C GLU A 110 -40.42 -13.47 -5.14
N PRO A 111 -41.43 -13.43 -6.04
CA PRO A 111 -41.23 -13.32 -7.48
C PRO A 111 -40.35 -12.13 -7.92
N LYS A 112 -40.42 -11.02 -7.19
CA LYS A 112 -39.61 -9.81 -7.50
C LYS A 112 -38.10 -10.01 -7.42
N TYR A 113 -37.63 -11.09 -6.77
CA TYR A 113 -36.20 -11.45 -6.64
C TYR A 113 -35.79 -12.62 -7.55
N GLN A 114 -36.66 -13.05 -8.48
CA GLN A 114 -36.37 -14.19 -9.35
C GLN A 114 -35.07 -14.01 -10.13
N GLU A 115 -34.86 -12.84 -10.74
CA GLU A 115 -33.63 -12.53 -11.48
C GLU A 115 -32.37 -12.67 -10.59
N LEU A 116 -32.45 -12.24 -9.34
CA LEU A 116 -31.35 -12.36 -8.38
C LEU A 116 -31.07 -13.84 -8.03
N ARG A 117 -32.14 -14.62 -7.78
CA ARG A 117 -31.99 -16.06 -7.49
C ARG A 117 -31.39 -16.81 -8.66
N GLU A 118 -31.84 -16.54 -9.89
CA GLU A 118 -31.28 -17.14 -11.10
C GLU A 118 -29.77 -16.87 -11.23
N ILE A 119 -29.31 -15.68 -10.85
CA ILE A 119 -27.87 -15.36 -10.81
C ILE A 119 -27.16 -16.15 -9.73
N LEU A 120 -27.73 -16.24 -8.53
CA LEU A 120 -27.11 -16.92 -7.39
C LEU A 120 -27.08 -18.45 -7.57
N ASP A 121 -28.11 -19.02 -8.17
CA ASP A 121 -28.29 -20.47 -8.36
C ASP A 121 -27.81 -20.97 -9.72
N SER A 122 -27.18 -20.11 -10.53
CA SER A 122 -26.78 -20.40 -11.92
C SER A 122 -25.82 -21.58 -12.08
N GLY A 123 -25.11 -21.97 -11.01
CA GLY A 123 -24.09 -23.04 -11.07
C GLY A 123 -22.88 -22.69 -11.92
N GLU A 124 -22.74 -21.45 -12.40
CA GLU A 124 -21.60 -20.96 -13.15
C GLU A 124 -20.38 -20.75 -12.25
N ASN A 125 -19.22 -20.53 -12.88
CA ASN A 125 -18.02 -20.23 -12.12
C ASN A 125 -18.17 -18.87 -11.39
N PRO A 126 -17.48 -18.67 -10.25
CA PRO A 126 -17.62 -17.47 -9.41
C PRO A 126 -17.39 -16.16 -10.14
N GLU A 127 -16.53 -16.13 -11.17
CA GLU A 127 -16.26 -14.90 -11.94
C GLU A 127 -17.45 -14.50 -12.83
N THR A 128 -18.08 -15.48 -13.50
CA THR A 128 -19.24 -15.24 -14.36
C THR A 128 -20.44 -14.81 -13.49
N GLN A 129 -20.66 -15.50 -12.38
CA GLN A 129 -21.68 -15.15 -11.40
C GLN A 129 -21.48 -13.72 -10.85
N ALA A 130 -20.25 -13.35 -10.49
CA ALA A 130 -19.93 -12.00 -10.03
C ALA A 130 -20.15 -10.94 -11.12
N ARG A 131 -19.87 -11.24 -12.39
CA ARG A 131 -20.17 -10.33 -13.52
C ARG A 131 -21.67 -10.14 -13.71
N ALA A 132 -22.45 -11.20 -13.65
CA ALA A 132 -23.91 -11.14 -13.74
C ALA A 132 -24.49 -10.34 -12.56
N PHE A 133 -24.04 -10.58 -11.34
CA PHE A 133 -24.44 -9.82 -10.17
C PHE A 133 -24.06 -8.32 -10.29
N ASN A 134 -22.85 -8.00 -10.72
CA ASN A 134 -22.43 -6.61 -10.95
C ASN A 134 -23.35 -5.91 -11.97
N LYS A 135 -23.78 -6.61 -13.04
CA LYS A 135 -24.72 -6.06 -14.02
C LYS A 135 -26.11 -5.86 -13.40
N TYR A 136 -26.55 -6.77 -12.55
CA TYR A 136 -27.83 -6.68 -11.86
C TYR A 136 -27.89 -5.45 -10.95
N ILE A 137 -26.86 -5.20 -10.14
CA ILE A 137 -26.81 -4.07 -9.18
C ILE A 137 -26.52 -2.72 -9.83
N GLN A 138 -26.21 -2.64 -11.13
CA GLN A 138 -26.07 -1.35 -11.84
C GLN A 138 -27.40 -0.60 -11.96
N LYS A 139 -28.52 -1.31 -11.88
CA LYS A 139 -29.85 -0.70 -11.95
C LYS A 139 -30.25 -0.24 -10.53
N SER A 140 -30.53 1.04 -10.34
CA SER A 140 -30.97 1.60 -9.05
C SER A 140 -32.20 0.89 -8.47
N GLU A 141 -33.13 0.47 -9.31
CA GLU A 141 -34.31 -0.32 -8.86
C GLU A 141 -33.91 -1.65 -8.21
N ASN A 142 -32.92 -2.33 -8.76
CA ASN A 142 -32.45 -3.60 -8.21
C ASN A 142 -31.68 -3.37 -6.90
N VAL A 143 -30.94 -2.27 -6.79
CA VAL A 143 -30.32 -1.87 -5.52
C VAL A 143 -31.40 -1.62 -4.45
N LYS A 144 -32.45 -0.87 -4.77
CA LYS A 144 -33.57 -0.61 -3.86
C LYS A 144 -34.31 -1.89 -3.44
N LYS A 145 -34.42 -2.88 -4.35
CA LYS A 145 -34.97 -4.21 -3.99
C LYS A 145 -34.01 -4.94 -3.03
N LEU A 146 -32.70 -4.92 -3.33
CA LEU A 146 -31.67 -5.60 -2.53
C LEU A 146 -31.62 -5.04 -1.10
N GLN A 147 -31.72 -3.71 -0.94
CA GLN A 147 -31.72 -3.03 0.35
C GLN A 147 -32.87 -3.46 1.28
N ARG A 148 -33.99 -3.93 0.73
CA ARG A 148 -35.10 -4.45 1.54
C ARG A 148 -34.78 -5.80 2.22
N VAL A 149 -33.76 -6.49 1.72
CA VAL A 149 -33.27 -7.76 2.29
C VAL A 149 -31.96 -7.52 3.03
N PHE A 150 -31.06 -6.79 2.40
CA PHE A 150 -29.74 -6.45 2.92
C PHE A 150 -29.64 -4.93 3.07
N SER A 151 -29.90 -4.43 4.26
CA SER A 151 -29.89 -2.98 4.54
C SER A 151 -28.48 -2.37 4.55
N ILE A 152 -27.44 -3.21 4.65
CA ILE A 152 -26.04 -2.79 4.65
C ILE A 152 -25.33 -3.40 3.45
N ILE A 153 -24.71 -2.56 2.64
CA ILE A 153 -23.86 -2.97 1.51
C ILE A 153 -22.43 -2.50 1.76
N ILE A 154 -21.48 -3.43 1.78
CA ILE A 154 -20.08 -3.16 2.00
C ILE A 154 -19.37 -3.24 0.65
N THR A 155 -18.59 -2.21 0.31
CA THR A 155 -17.82 -2.15 -0.95
C THR A 155 -16.59 -1.26 -0.80
N THR A 156 -15.66 -1.33 -1.76
CA THR A 156 -14.57 -0.36 -1.83
C THR A 156 -15.04 0.94 -2.53
N CYS A 157 -14.39 2.06 -2.23
CA CYS A 157 -14.71 3.34 -2.88
C CYS A 157 -14.72 3.24 -4.41
N ILE A 158 -13.75 2.51 -4.99
CA ILE A 158 -13.68 2.32 -6.44
C ILE A 158 -14.85 1.46 -6.93
N SER A 159 -15.17 0.37 -6.26
CA SER A 159 -16.24 -0.55 -6.70
C SER A 159 -17.64 0.02 -6.52
N ALA A 160 -17.81 1.06 -5.72
CA ALA A 160 -19.10 1.72 -5.51
C ALA A 160 -19.73 2.23 -6.82
N HIS A 161 -18.94 2.51 -7.88
CA HIS A 161 -19.48 2.90 -9.19
C HIS A 161 -20.38 1.83 -9.84
N LYS A 162 -20.29 0.57 -9.40
CA LYS A 162 -21.11 -0.53 -9.88
C LYS A 162 -22.50 -0.60 -9.24
N ILE A 163 -22.73 0.20 -8.19
CA ILE A 163 -23.95 0.16 -7.38
C ILE A 163 -24.88 1.27 -7.83
N GLY A 164 -25.88 0.93 -8.64
CA GLY A 164 -26.87 1.87 -9.16
C GLY A 164 -26.29 3.07 -9.93
N GLU A 165 -27.16 3.96 -10.31
CA GLU A 165 -26.80 5.25 -10.89
C GLU A 165 -26.17 6.19 -9.83
N PRO A 166 -25.47 7.25 -10.23
CA PRO A 166 -24.86 8.22 -9.32
C PRO A 166 -25.91 9.16 -8.69
N GLU A 167 -26.78 8.61 -7.90
CA GLU A 167 -27.88 9.28 -7.19
C GLU A 167 -27.95 8.82 -5.73
N PRO A 168 -28.56 9.57 -4.80
CA PRO A 168 -28.77 9.12 -3.43
C PRO A 168 -29.64 7.86 -3.38
N LEU A 169 -29.02 6.73 -3.06
CA LEU A 169 -29.67 5.42 -2.95
C LEU A 169 -29.73 4.91 -1.53
N PHE A 170 -28.89 5.44 -0.65
CA PHE A 170 -28.73 5.02 0.74
C PHE A 170 -29.01 6.19 1.68
N ASP A 171 -29.60 5.89 2.83
CA ASP A 171 -29.81 6.90 3.89
C ASP A 171 -28.45 7.47 4.39
N MET A 172 -27.40 6.63 4.37
CA MET A 172 -26.09 7.01 4.85
C MET A 172 -24.97 6.28 4.13
N THR A 173 -23.94 7.00 3.74
CA THR A 173 -22.63 6.45 3.35
C THR A 173 -21.68 6.58 4.53
N ILE A 174 -21.13 5.45 4.97
CA ILE A 174 -20.08 5.41 5.99
C ILE A 174 -18.77 5.07 5.30
N MET A 175 -17.77 5.92 5.44
CA MET A 175 -16.42 5.69 4.89
C MET A 175 -15.45 5.45 6.04
N ASP A 176 -15.00 4.22 6.16
CA ASP A 176 -13.94 3.86 7.10
C ASP A 176 -12.56 4.18 6.51
N GLU A 177 -11.59 4.44 7.37
CA GLU A 177 -10.23 4.87 6.99
C GLU A 177 -10.22 6.06 6.01
N ALA A 178 -11.16 7.01 6.19
CA ALA A 178 -11.34 8.15 5.30
C ALA A 178 -10.09 9.06 5.22
N SER A 179 -9.22 9.04 6.22
CA SER A 179 -7.93 9.73 6.19
C SER A 179 -6.99 9.24 5.09
N GLN A 180 -7.19 8.03 4.57
CA GLN A 180 -6.41 7.43 3.48
C GLN A 180 -7.11 7.49 2.13
N CYS A 181 -8.36 7.93 2.11
CA CYS A 181 -9.13 8.04 0.88
C CYS A 181 -8.85 9.37 0.19
N ASN A 182 -8.42 9.33 -1.07
CA ASN A 182 -8.26 10.56 -1.83
C ASN A 182 -9.61 11.15 -2.24
N VAL A 183 -9.66 12.46 -2.41
CA VAL A 183 -10.89 13.20 -2.69
C VAL A 183 -11.63 12.67 -3.91
N ALA A 184 -10.94 12.42 -5.01
CA ALA A 184 -11.57 12.05 -6.28
C ALA A 184 -12.31 10.70 -6.23
N ILE A 185 -11.68 9.66 -5.66
CA ILE A 185 -12.27 8.33 -5.55
C ILE A 185 -13.41 8.33 -4.51
N SER A 186 -13.29 9.14 -3.48
CA SER A 186 -14.28 9.24 -2.41
C SER A 186 -15.62 9.82 -2.87
N LEU A 187 -15.63 10.67 -3.89
CA LEU A 187 -16.87 11.21 -4.44
C LEU A 187 -17.80 10.12 -5.00
N VAL A 188 -17.25 8.98 -5.44
CA VAL A 188 -18.04 7.89 -6.00
C VAL A 188 -19.04 7.29 -5.00
N PRO A 189 -18.66 6.89 -3.78
CA PRO A 189 -19.61 6.46 -2.77
C PRO A 189 -20.41 7.61 -2.15
N ILE A 190 -19.82 8.80 -1.99
CA ILE A 190 -20.47 9.95 -1.33
C ILE A 190 -21.77 10.35 -2.05
N ILE A 191 -21.76 10.42 -3.38
CA ILE A 191 -22.94 10.82 -4.17
C ILE A 191 -24.12 9.84 -4.02
N ARG A 192 -23.88 8.65 -3.46
CA ARG A 192 -24.89 7.59 -3.31
C ARG A 192 -25.61 7.60 -1.95
N GLY A 193 -25.16 8.43 -1.02
CA GLY A 193 -25.80 8.57 0.30
C GLY A 193 -26.42 9.95 0.50
N GLU A 194 -27.51 9.98 1.24
CA GLU A 194 -28.15 11.23 1.68
C GLU A 194 -27.35 11.91 2.81
N LYS A 195 -26.71 11.08 3.65
CA LYS A 195 -25.85 11.51 4.76
C LYS A 195 -24.48 10.88 4.61
N LEU A 196 -23.47 11.55 5.15
CA LEU A 196 -22.08 11.09 5.12
C LEU A 196 -21.53 10.99 6.54
N MET A 197 -20.95 9.84 6.88
CA MET A 197 -20.13 9.66 8.08
C MET A 197 -18.71 9.30 7.64
N LEU A 198 -17.74 10.09 8.05
CA LEU A 198 -16.33 9.82 7.82
C LEU A 198 -15.70 9.31 9.11
N VAL A 199 -15.16 8.10 9.05
CA VAL A 199 -14.37 7.50 10.14
C VAL A 199 -12.92 7.47 9.70
N GLY A 200 -12.01 7.99 10.51
CA GLY A 200 -10.61 8.07 10.16
C GLY A 200 -9.78 8.77 11.21
N ASP A 201 -8.47 8.72 11.03
CA ASP A 201 -7.52 9.35 11.93
C ASP A 201 -6.52 10.19 11.12
N PRO A 202 -6.58 11.53 11.20
CA PRO A 202 -5.71 12.42 10.43
C PRO A 202 -4.24 12.33 10.84
N GLN A 203 -3.92 11.67 11.96
CA GLN A 203 -2.56 11.40 12.44
C GLN A 203 -2.00 10.06 11.93
N GLN A 204 -2.81 9.28 11.18
CA GLN A 204 -2.38 8.07 10.50
C GLN A 204 -2.08 8.34 9.02
N LEU A 205 -1.79 7.27 8.26
CA LEU A 205 -1.31 7.38 6.87
C LEU A 205 -2.22 8.21 5.98
N ASN A 206 -1.59 9.02 5.15
CA ASN A 206 -2.26 9.77 4.10
C ASN A 206 -2.51 8.89 2.86
N PRO A 207 -3.38 9.30 1.91
CA PRO A 207 -3.60 8.60 0.66
C PRO A 207 -2.29 8.40 -0.12
N VAL A 208 -2.12 7.22 -0.72
CA VAL A 208 -1.02 6.97 -1.66
C VAL A 208 -1.32 7.69 -2.97
N ILE A 209 -0.49 8.66 -3.33
CA ILE A 209 -0.69 9.52 -4.49
C ILE A 209 0.29 9.18 -5.60
N LEU A 210 -0.22 8.69 -6.71
CA LEU A 210 0.56 8.37 -7.91
C LEU A 210 0.69 9.54 -8.89
N LEU A 211 -0.19 10.54 -8.79
CA LEU A 211 -0.21 11.69 -9.69
C LEU A 211 0.99 12.62 -9.43
N GLY A 212 1.77 12.90 -10.46
CA GLY A 212 2.92 13.81 -10.37
C GLY A 212 2.51 15.26 -10.07
N GLU A 213 3.33 15.98 -9.27
CA GLU A 213 3.08 17.35 -8.82
C GLU A 213 2.78 18.33 -9.97
N LEU A 214 3.58 18.27 -11.05
CA LEU A 214 3.40 19.17 -12.18
C LEU A 214 2.06 18.95 -12.90
N ILE A 215 1.63 17.68 -13.00
CA ILE A 215 0.34 17.35 -13.62
C ILE A 215 -0.79 17.80 -12.73
N ASN A 216 -0.72 17.53 -11.42
CA ASN A 216 -1.70 17.99 -10.45
C ASN A 216 -1.89 19.50 -10.51
N ARG A 217 -0.80 20.28 -10.51
CA ARG A 217 -0.85 21.74 -10.59
C ARG A 217 -1.48 22.24 -11.89
N LYS A 218 -1.17 21.59 -13.03
CA LYS A 218 -1.80 21.92 -14.32
C LYS A 218 -3.31 21.66 -14.31
N LEU A 219 -3.73 20.52 -13.79
CA LEU A 219 -5.15 20.14 -13.71
C LEU A 219 -5.90 21.08 -12.76
N ARG A 220 -5.36 21.37 -11.58
CA ARG A 220 -5.98 22.30 -10.64
C ARG A 220 -6.21 23.68 -11.27
N ARG A 221 -5.20 24.23 -11.96
CA ARG A 221 -5.33 25.52 -12.65
C ARG A 221 -6.36 25.47 -13.78
N ARG A 222 -6.33 24.38 -14.58
CA ARG A 222 -7.26 24.22 -15.73
C ARG A 222 -8.72 24.15 -15.30
N TYR A 223 -9.00 23.48 -14.20
CA TYR A 223 -10.35 23.22 -13.71
C TYR A 223 -10.73 24.08 -12.50
N HIS A 224 -9.92 25.08 -12.15
CA HIS A 224 -10.14 25.99 -11.01
C HIS A 224 -10.42 25.27 -9.69
N VAL A 225 -9.70 24.16 -9.43
CA VAL A 225 -9.84 23.36 -8.20
C VAL A 225 -9.17 24.11 -7.05
N ALA A 226 -9.94 24.42 -6.01
CA ALA A 226 -9.46 25.09 -4.81
C ALA A 226 -8.45 24.23 -4.02
N GLU A 227 -7.72 24.85 -3.08
CA GLU A 227 -6.63 24.18 -2.38
C GLU A 227 -7.12 23.09 -1.42
N GLU A 228 -8.30 23.26 -0.85
CA GLU A 228 -8.98 22.32 0.02
C GLU A 228 -9.25 20.98 -0.65
N TYR A 229 -9.41 20.99 -1.99
CA TYR A 229 -9.63 19.81 -2.82
C TYR A 229 -8.36 19.32 -3.50
N ASP A 230 -7.18 19.77 -3.07
CA ASP A 230 -5.92 19.33 -3.69
C ASP A 230 -5.72 17.83 -3.48
N TYR A 231 -5.86 17.09 -4.59
CA TYR A 231 -5.72 15.62 -4.64
C TYR A 231 -4.43 15.09 -4.00
N ARG A 232 -3.34 15.86 -4.05
CA ARG A 232 -2.04 15.43 -3.52
C ARG A 232 -1.84 15.74 -2.05
N LYS A 233 -2.49 16.78 -1.55
CA LYS A 233 -2.28 17.29 -0.18
C LYS A 233 -3.30 16.75 0.81
N ASN A 234 -4.53 16.50 0.33
CA ASN A 234 -5.66 16.26 1.19
C ASN A 234 -6.30 14.88 0.95
N SER A 235 -6.63 14.22 2.05
CA SER A 235 -7.61 13.14 2.06
C SER A 235 -9.01 13.72 2.06
N ILE A 236 -10.02 12.88 1.79
CA ILE A 236 -11.41 13.31 1.93
C ILE A 236 -11.71 13.77 3.36
N TYR A 237 -11.15 13.12 4.36
CA TYR A 237 -11.30 13.49 5.76
C TYR A 237 -10.77 14.91 6.03
N LYS A 238 -9.55 15.23 5.62
CA LYS A 238 -8.96 16.56 5.75
C LYS A 238 -9.73 17.63 4.97
N THR A 239 -10.25 17.27 3.79
CA THR A 239 -11.07 18.17 2.98
C THR A 239 -12.35 18.57 3.72
N TYR A 240 -13.06 17.59 4.29
CA TYR A 240 -14.28 17.89 5.04
C TYR A 240 -14.00 18.65 6.33
N LEU A 241 -12.94 18.33 7.07
CA LEU A 241 -12.53 19.14 8.23
C LEU A 241 -12.27 20.61 7.87
N ALA A 242 -11.76 20.88 6.67
CA ALA A 242 -11.49 22.25 6.23
C ALA A 242 -12.73 22.98 5.70
N CYS A 243 -13.70 22.27 5.12
CA CYS A 243 -14.85 22.84 4.43
C CYS A 243 -16.15 22.80 5.25
N ASP A 244 -16.27 21.84 6.17
CA ASP A 244 -17.49 21.65 6.97
C ASP A 244 -17.37 22.40 8.30
N ALA A 245 -18.16 23.46 8.43
CA ALA A 245 -18.23 24.28 9.64
C ALA A 245 -19.41 23.90 10.56
N VAL A 246 -20.19 22.88 10.18
CA VAL A 246 -21.46 22.54 10.85
C VAL A 246 -21.39 21.21 11.59
N SER A 247 -20.64 20.24 11.04
CA SER A 247 -20.55 18.89 11.64
C SER A 247 -19.57 18.87 12.80
N ASP A 248 -19.91 18.10 13.83
CA ASP A 248 -19.03 17.88 14.98
C ASP A 248 -18.02 16.76 14.69
N GLU A 249 -16.76 17.00 15.08
CA GLU A 249 -15.74 15.97 15.13
C GLU A 249 -15.77 15.27 16.49
N VAL A 250 -15.95 13.96 16.48
CA VAL A 250 -15.94 13.14 17.69
C VAL A 250 -14.67 12.32 17.76
N LEU A 251 -13.81 12.60 18.75
CA LEU A 251 -12.63 11.78 19.03
C LEU A 251 -13.02 10.59 19.90
N LEU A 252 -12.82 9.36 19.39
CA LEU A 252 -12.89 8.13 20.18
C LEU A 252 -11.69 8.08 21.14
N ARG A 253 -11.95 8.34 22.42
CA ARG A 253 -10.89 8.48 23.41
C ARG A 253 -10.37 7.16 23.97
N SER A 254 -11.21 6.13 24.07
CA SER A 254 -10.83 4.86 24.67
C SER A 254 -9.99 4.02 23.72
N HIS A 255 -8.81 3.61 24.18
CA HIS A 255 -7.88 2.76 23.43
C HIS A 255 -7.73 1.41 24.14
N TYR A 256 -8.08 0.32 23.44
CA TYR A 256 -8.14 -1.04 24.01
C TYR A 256 -7.05 -1.98 23.47
N ARG A 257 -6.39 -1.61 22.36
CA ARG A 257 -5.50 -2.49 21.60
C ARG A 257 -4.14 -2.66 22.25
N CYS A 258 -3.36 -1.61 22.29
CA CYS A 258 -1.94 -1.68 22.64
C CYS A 258 -1.68 -1.62 24.13
N ASN A 259 -0.61 -2.26 24.58
CA ASN A 259 -0.08 -2.05 25.92
C ASN A 259 0.09 -0.57 26.23
N ARG A 260 -0.14 -0.20 27.50
CA ARG A 260 -0.12 1.19 27.98
C ARG A 260 1.18 1.93 27.63
N GLU A 261 2.31 1.27 27.78
CA GLU A 261 3.62 1.88 27.54
C GLU A 261 3.89 2.09 26.06
N ILE A 262 3.45 1.16 25.21
CA ILE A 262 3.57 1.29 23.75
C ILE A 262 2.79 2.49 23.25
N ILE A 263 1.49 2.55 23.56
CA ILE A 263 0.63 3.62 23.05
C ILE A 263 0.85 4.95 23.78
N GLY A 264 1.54 4.93 24.93
CA GLY A 264 1.87 6.13 25.71
C GLY A 264 2.66 7.16 24.90
N PHE A 265 3.63 6.72 24.11
CA PHE A 265 4.38 7.59 23.20
C PHE A 265 3.44 8.27 22.19
N ASN A 266 2.64 7.48 21.48
CA ASN A 266 1.71 7.99 20.47
C ASN A 266 0.68 8.93 21.08
N ASN A 267 0.13 8.58 22.24
CA ASN A 267 -0.86 9.40 22.94
C ASN A 267 -0.30 10.79 23.29
N LYS A 268 0.93 10.83 23.79
CA LYS A 268 1.62 12.09 24.11
C LYS A 268 1.96 12.88 22.84
N LYS A 269 2.53 12.23 21.83
CA LYS A 269 3.10 12.89 20.65
C LYS A 269 2.03 13.36 19.65
N TYR A 270 1.03 12.49 19.34
CA TYR A 270 0.08 12.73 18.26
C TYR A 270 -1.33 13.09 18.73
N TYR A 271 -1.70 12.74 19.99
CA TYR A 271 -3.07 12.92 20.48
C TYR A 271 -3.17 13.82 21.71
N ASN A 272 -2.10 14.55 22.02
CA ASN A 272 -2.06 15.52 23.14
C ASN A 272 -2.53 14.91 24.47
N SER A 273 -2.23 13.62 24.70
CA SER A 273 -2.64 12.85 25.89
C SER A 273 -4.16 12.75 26.10
N LYS A 274 -4.96 12.94 25.03
CA LYS A 274 -6.44 12.90 25.12
C LYS A 274 -7.01 11.49 25.13
N ARG A 275 -6.23 10.46 24.77
CA ARG A 275 -6.70 9.05 24.76
C ARG A 275 -6.64 8.46 26.17
N GLN A 276 -7.71 7.77 26.53
CA GLN A 276 -7.81 6.96 27.74
C GLN A 276 -7.39 5.52 27.40
N ILE A 277 -6.34 5.04 28.07
CA ILE A 277 -5.80 3.71 27.76
C ILE A 277 -6.51 2.67 28.63
N CYS A 278 -7.30 1.80 27.98
CA CYS A 278 -8.13 0.76 28.57
C CYS A 278 -7.61 -0.66 28.23
N SER A 279 -6.41 -0.78 27.71
CA SER A 279 -5.79 -2.05 27.33
C SER A 279 -5.65 -2.99 28.54
N LYS A 280 -5.83 -4.29 28.29
CA LYS A 280 -5.69 -5.38 29.26
C LYS A 280 -4.33 -6.09 29.17
N SER A 281 -3.45 -5.69 28.25
CA SER A 281 -2.13 -6.31 28.11
C SER A 281 -1.32 -6.21 29.40
N LYS A 282 -0.71 -7.32 29.80
CA LYS A 282 0.12 -7.47 31.01
C LYS A 282 1.55 -7.88 30.66
N GLU A 283 1.99 -7.68 29.44
CA GLU A 283 3.36 -7.96 29.03
C GLU A 283 4.32 -7.18 29.93
N PRO A 284 5.27 -7.85 30.63
CA PRO A 284 6.15 -7.20 31.60
C PRO A 284 7.22 -6.31 30.93
N GLU A 285 7.62 -6.65 29.70
CA GLU A 285 8.61 -5.90 28.92
C GLU A 285 8.01 -5.49 27.57
N PRO A 286 7.07 -4.53 27.55
CA PRO A 286 6.34 -4.18 26.33
C PRO A 286 7.16 -3.36 25.34
N LEU A 287 8.26 -2.75 25.78
CA LEU A 287 9.15 -1.92 24.97
C LEU A 287 10.57 -2.48 25.04
N VAL A 288 11.11 -2.81 23.86
CA VAL A 288 12.50 -3.29 23.76
C VAL A 288 13.20 -2.51 22.65
N TYR A 289 14.39 -1.98 22.96
CA TYR A 289 15.30 -1.41 21.99
C TYR A 289 16.45 -2.39 21.76
N VAL A 290 16.63 -2.82 20.52
CA VAL A 290 17.76 -3.65 20.13
C VAL A 290 18.76 -2.80 19.33
N ASP A 291 19.91 -2.54 19.94
CA ASP A 291 21.02 -1.81 19.29
C ASP A 291 21.77 -2.76 18.36
N VAL A 292 21.34 -2.77 17.10
CA VAL A 292 21.90 -3.63 16.06
C VAL A 292 23.07 -2.92 15.40
N LYS A 293 24.28 -3.45 15.57
CA LYS A 293 25.45 -2.92 14.87
C LYS A 293 25.34 -3.27 13.40
N SER A 294 24.99 -2.29 12.57
CA SER A 294 24.88 -2.48 11.15
C SER A 294 26.27 -2.71 10.53
N ASP A 295 26.40 -3.84 9.83
CA ASP A 295 27.50 -3.99 8.87
C ASP A 295 27.17 -3.15 7.62
N ARG A 296 28.19 -2.85 6.83
CA ARG A 296 28.02 -2.10 5.58
C ARG A 296 26.97 -2.80 4.69
N ALA A 297 25.83 -2.16 4.46
CA ALA A 297 24.78 -2.71 3.64
C ALA A 297 25.19 -2.72 2.16
N GLU A 298 25.10 -3.86 1.49
CA GLU A 298 25.35 -3.97 0.05
C GLU A 298 24.29 -3.22 -0.76
N ILE A 299 23.05 -3.31 -0.32
CA ILE A 299 21.89 -2.67 -0.97
C ILE A 299 21.45 -1.48 -0.12
N LYS A 300 21.15 -0.37 -0.78
CA LYS A 300 20.65 0.84 -0.11
C LYS A 300 19.37 0.56 0.66
N ASN A 301 19.26 1.08 1.88
CA ASN A 301 18.12 0.95 2.77
C ASN A 301 17.84 -0.53 3.14
N THR A 302 18.89 -1.27 3.44
CA THR A 302 18.85 -2.60 4.04
C THR A 302 19.79 -2.68 5.23
N SER A 303 19.46 -3.57 6.17
CA SER A 303 20.30 -3.98 7.28
C SER A 303 20.18 -5.49 7.43
N PRO A 304 21.16 -6.26 6.92
CA PRO A 304 21.18 -7.70 7.11
C PRO A 304 21.20 -8.11 8.58
N ALA A 305 21.92 -7.36 9.42
CA ALA A 305 22.01 -7.62 10.85
C ALA A 305 20.64 -7.47 11.55
N GLU A 306 19.82 -6.47 11.16
CA GLU A 306 18.44 -6.39 11.66
C GLU A 306 17.58 -7.56 11.15
N ALA A 307 17.80 -8.04 9.92
CA ALA A 307 17.08 -9.19 9.40
C ALA A 307 17.42 -10.48 10.15
N ASP A 308 18.71 -10.69 10.48
CA ASP A 308 19.16 -11.83 11.28
C ASP A 308 18.52 -11.81 12.67
N GLU A 309 18.46 -10.65 13.32
CA GLU A 309 17.85 -10.48 14.63
C GLU A 309 16.33 -10.76 14.58
N VAL A 310 15.65 -10.31 13.53
CA VAL A 310 14.23 -10.63 13.28
C VAL A 310 14.00 -12.14 13.23
N ILE A 311 14.84 -12.88 12.49
CA ILE A 311 14.72 -14.33 12.36
C ILE A 311 15.03 -15.03 13.69
N ALA A 312 16.07 -14.57 14.40
CA ALA A 312 16.41 -15.10 15.71
C ALA A 312 15.27 -14.91 16.72
N TYR A 313 14.69 -13.72 16.75
CA TYR A 313 13.55 -13.41 17.62
C TYR A 313 12.34 -14.29 17.29
N ALA A 314 11.98 -14.45 16.03
CA ALA A 314 10.83 -15.27 15.64
C ALA A 314 10.99 -16.75 15.98
N LYS A 315 12.21 -17.29 15.86
CA LYS A 315 12.53 -18.68 16.27
C LYS A 315 12.39 -18.91 17.79
N GLN A 316 12.64 -17.88 18.58
CA GLN A 316 12.52 -17.96 20.04
C GLN A 316 11.08 -17.76 20.54
N ASN A 317 10.20 -17.17 19.72
CA ASN A 317 8.84 -16.79 20.07
C ASN A 317 7.80 -17.38 19.10
N THR A 318 7.81 -18.71 18.96
CA THR A 318 6.95 -19.41 17.99
C THR A 318 5.46 -19.41 18.33
N ASP A 319 5.12 -19.13 19.58
CA ASP A 319 3.75 -19.05 20.10
C ASP A 319 3.10 -17.66 19.90
N LYS A 320 3.85 -16.67 19.45
CA LYS A 320 3.38 -15.30 19.24
C LYS A 320 3.11 -15.01 17.78
N SER A 321 2.10 -14.20 17.50
CA SER A 321 1.91 -13.60 16.18
C SER A 321 2.81 -12.39 16.01
N ILE A 322 3.74 -12.44 15.06
CA ILE A 322 4.78 -11.43 14.91
C ILE A 322 4.63 -10.71 13.57
N ALA A 323 4.69 -9.39 13.60
CA ALA A 323 4.86 -8.57 12.39
C ALA A 323 6.23 -7.91 12.37
N VAL A 324 6.88 -7.91 11.22
CA VAL A 324 8.00 -7.01 10.97
C VAL A 324 7.52 -5.86 10.12
N ILE A 325 7.68 -4.66 10.62
CA ILE A 325 7.35 -3.44 9.91
C ILE A 325 8.64 -2.70 9.58
N THR A 326 8.79 -2.34 8.31
CA THR A 326 9.93 -1.53 7.86
C THR A 326 9.47 -0.43 6.90
N PRO A 327 10.09 0.76 6.93
CA PRO A 327 9.75 1.83 5.97
C PRO A 327 10.26 1.56 4.55
N PHE A 328 11.17 0.58 4.35
CA PHE A 328 11.87 0.39 3.10
C PHE A 328 11.53 -0.91 2.39
N VAL A 329 11.21 -0.81 1.10
CA VAL A 329 10.86 -1.96 0.25
C VAL A 329 12.02 -2.96 0.13
N ASN A 330 13.28 -2.46 0.08
CA ASN A 330 14.45 -3.34 -0.02
C ASN A 330 14.64 -4.17 1.27
N GLN A 331 14.47 -3.55 2.43
CA GLN A 331 14.53 -4.27 3.72
C GLN A 331 13.41 -5.30 3.83
N ARG A 332 12.19 -4.92 3.40
CA ARG A 332 11.08 -5.87 3.35
C ARG A 332 11.42 -7.09 2.51
N ALA A 333 11.92 -6.88 1.29
CA ALA A 333 12.28 -8.00 0.40
C ALA A 333 13.35 -8.91 1.01
N LEU A 334 14.35 -8.34 1.69
CA LEU A 334 15.40 -9.07 2.38
C LEU A 334 14.80 -9.95 3.50
N ILE A 335 13.94 -9.38 4.34
CA ILE A 335 13.31 -10.10 5.45
C ILE A 335 12.32 -11.16 4.94
N GLU A 336 11.48 -10.85 3.93
CA GLU A 336 10.56 -11.81 3.32
C GLU A 336 11.29 -13.03 2.74
N GLN A 337 12.46 -12.81 2.16
CA GLN A 337 13.30 -13.91 1.69
C GLN A 337 13.82 -14.75 2.86
N ALA A 338 14.35 -14.11 3.91
CA ALA A 338 14.83 -14.80 5.09
C ALA A 338 13.72 -15.61 5.81
N ILE A 339 12.49 -15.09 5.84
CA ILE A 339 11.31 -15.81 6.37
C ILE A 339 11.07 -17.10 5.58
N LYS A 340 11.09 -17.04 4.23
CA LYS A 340 10.88 -18.20 3.36
C LYS A 340 11.99 -19.25 3.53
N GLU A 341 13.25 -18.82 3.60
CA GLU A 341 14.41 -19.71 3.78
C GLU A 341 14.39 -20.41 5.13
N ASN A 342 13.83 -19.78 6.17
CA ASN A 342 13.73 -20.35 7.51
C ASN A 342 12.36 -21.01 7.81
N HIS A 343 11.44 -21.06 6.85
CA HIS A 343 10.10 -21.67 6.98
C HIS A 343 9.31 -21.18 8.20
N LEU A 344 9.31 -19.87 8.45
CA LEU A 344 8.63 -19.28 9.61
C LEU A 344 7.19 -18.90 9.23
N GLU A 345 6.20 -19.51 9.92
CA GLU A 345 4.78 -19.28 9.67
C GLU A 345 4.17 -18.22 10.63
N ASN A 346 4.78 -18.03 11.80
CA ASN A 346 4.33 -17.08 12.81
C ASN A 346 4.76 -15.63 12.56
N LEU A 347 5.51 -15.39 11.49
CA LEU A 347 6.14 -14.13 11.14
C LEU A 347 5.68 -13.63 9.77
N VAL A 348 5.21 -12.40 9.71
CA VAL A 348 4.87 -11.70 8.47
C VAL A 348 5.66 -10.39 8.37
N CYS A 349 6.12 -10.05 7.17
CA CYS A 349 6.85 -8.80 6.93
C CYS A 349 6.14 -7.91 5.94
N GLY A 350 6.17 -6.61 6.16
CA GLY A 350 5.60 -5.64 5.25
C GLY A 350 6.08 -4.22 5.49
N THR A 351 5.74 -3.33 4.56
CA THR A 351 5.84 -1.90 4.83
C THR A 351 4.68 -1.44 5.72
N VAL A 352 4.81 -0.28 6.32
CA VAL A 352 3.79 0.28 7.23
C VAL A 352 2.38 0.26 6.60
N HIS A 353 2.27 0.54 5.29
CA HIS A 353 0.98 0.53 4.58
C HIS A 353 0.33 -0.87 4.49
N ALA A 354 1.14 -1.94 4.49
CA ALA A 354 0.63 -3.30 4.39
C ALA A 354 -0.06 -3.79 5.69
N PHE A 355 0.27 -3.18 6.83
CA PHE A 355 -0.28 -3.55 8.14
C PHE A 355 -1.39 -2.63 8.63
N GLN A 356 -1.90 -1.77 7.77
CA GLN A 356 -2.98 -0.91 8.17
C GLN A 356 -4.28 -1.71 8.39
N GLY A 357 -4.94 -1.49 9.51
CA GLY A 357 -6.09 -2.30 9.95
C GLY A 357 -5.71 -3.61 10.64
N ASP A 358 -4.50 -4.15 10.43
CA ASP A 358 -4.04 -5.38 11.08
C ASP A 358 -3.34 -5.09 12.44
N GLU A 359 -3.25 -6.11 13.27
CA GLU A 359 -2.59 -6.04 14.58
C GLU A 359 -1.93 -7.38 14.92
N LYS A 360 -0.81 -7.36 15.65
CA LYS A 360 -0.07 -8.55 16.08
C LYS A 360 0.32 -8.44 17.54
N ASP A 361 0.57 -9.59 18.16
CA ASP A 361 1.00 -9.61 19.56
C ASP A 361 2.34 -8.87 19.71
N VAL A 362 3.25 -9.10 18.76
CA VAL A 362 4.57 -8.46 18.73
C VAL A 362 4.80 -7.76 17.41
N VAL A 363 5.33 -6.54 17.47
CA VAL A 363 5.83 -5.82 16.29
C VAL A 363 7.33 -5.59 16.43
N LEU A 364 8.07 -6.04 15.43
CA LEU A 364 9.49 -5.72 15.24
C LEU A 364 9.57 -4.57 14.24
N PHE A 365 9.98 -3.40 14.69
CA PHE A 365 10.13 -2.24 13.81
C PHE A 365 11.60 -2.16 13.36
N SER A 366 11.87 -2.60 12.13
CA SER A 366 13.19 -2.62 11.51
C SER A 366 13.42 -1.31 10.76
N THR A 367 14.34 -0.49 11.26
CA THR A 367 14.62 0.84 10.71
C THR A 367 15.51 0.79 9.48
N ALA A 368 16.32 -0.25 9.33
CA ALA A 368 17.31 -0.45 8.28
C ALA A 368 18.25 0.75 8.08
N LEU A 369 18.58 1.44 9.17
CA LEU A 369 19.57 2.52 9.16
C LEU A 369 20.99 1.93 9.11
N SER A 370 21.81 2.44 8.21
CA SER A 370 23.18 1.98 8.01
C SER A 370 24.10 3.14 7.64
N ASP A 371 25.40 2.90 7.57
CA ASP A 371 26.41 3.86 7.13
C ASP A 371 26.12 4.44 5.73
N ARG A 372 25.37 3.71 4.89
CA ARG A 372 24.93 4.14 3.55
C ARG A 372 23.61 4.91 3.53
N THR A 373 22.92 5.00 4.66
CA THR A 373 21.70 5.81 4.73
C THR A 373 22.07 7.28 4.61
N ASN A 374 21.60 7.92 3.54
CA ASN A 374 21.87 9.34 3.32
C ASN A 374 20.86 10.22 4.09
N VAL A 375 21.27 11.46 4.33
CA VAL A 375 20.47 12.45 5.04
C VAL A 375 19.10 12.67 4.39
N GLY A 376 19.01 12.65 3.05
CA GLY A 376 17.74 12.82 2.34
C GLY A 376 16.73 11.67 2.58
N THR A 377 17.22 10.42 2.67
CA THR A 377 16.39 9.27 3.03
C THR A 377 15.89 9.37 4.47
N TYR A 378 16.76 9.74 5.40
CA TYR A 378 16.37 9.94 6.79
C TYR A 378 15.39 11.11 6.95
N GLN A 379 15.62 12.22 6.25
CA GLN A 379 14.72 13.37 6.25
C GLN A 379 13.33 13.00 5.70
N TRP A 380 13.27 12.13 4.70
CA TRP A 380 12.00 11.58 4.23
C TRP A 380 11.28 10.80 5.33
N LEU A 381 11.99 9.89 6.04
CA LEU A 381 11.42 9.12 7.14
C LEU A 381 10.95 10.01 8.28
N LYS A 382 11.76 10.99 8.66
CA LYS A 382 11.46 11.98 9.68
C LYS A 382 10.20 12.80 9.37
N ASN A 383 10.02 13.19 8.10
CA ASN A 383 8.88 14.00 7.65
C ASN A 383 7.57 13.20 7.50
N ASN A 384 7.64 11.86 7.55
CA ASN A 384 6.47 11.00 7.48
C ASN A 384 6.12 10.45 8.88
N LYS A 385 5.72 11.36 9.77
CA LYS A 385 5.39 11.05 11.18
C LYS A 385 4.32 9.98 11.32
N GLU A 386 3.39 9.94 10.38
CA GLU A 386 2.31 8.97 10.32
C GLU A 386 2.81 7.51 10.19
N LEU A 387 3.98 7.30 9.56
CA LEU A 387 4.58 5.97 9.47
C LEU A 387 4.95 5.44 10.85
N ILE A 388 5.51 6.29 11.71
CA ILE A 388 5.92 5.92 13.07
C ILE A 388 4.70 5.67 13.95
N ASN A 389 3.69 6.55 13.85
CA ASN A 389 2.45 6.39 14.59
C ASN A 389 1.75 5.07 14.24
N VAL A 390 1.65 4.72 12.96
CA VAL A 390 1.02 3.47 12.54
C VAL A 390 1.87 2.26 12.93
N ALA A 391 3.18 2.27 12.66
CA ALA A 391 4.05 1.15 12.98
C ALA A 391 3.97 0.75 14.46
N THR A 392 4.07 1.73 15.34
CA THR A 392 4.02 1.50 16.79
C THR A 392 2.65 1.04 17.28
N SER A 393 1.55 1.58 16.70
CA SER A 393 0.19 1.25 17.11
C SER A 393 -0.33 -0.10 16.61
N ARG A 394 0.47 -0.90 15.89
CA ARG A 394 0.14 -2.28 15.47
C ARG A 394 0.49 -3.32 16.54
N ALA A 395 1.34 -2.99 17.50
CA ALA A 395 1.76 -3.88 18.56
C ALA A 395 0.71 -3.94 19.67
N LYS A 396 0.18 -5.15 19.96
CA LYS A 396 -0.70 -5.35 21.11
C LYS A 396 0.08 -5.37 22.41
N ASP A 397 1.03 -6.30 22.52
CA ASP A 397 1.73 -6.61 23.74
C ASP A 397 3.16 -6.07 23.76
N LYS A 398 3.91 -6.24 22.67
CA LYS A 398 5.33 -5.88 22.63
C LYS A 398 5.73 -5.16 21.35
N LEU A 399 6.47 -4.08 21.51
CA LEU A 399 7.15 -3.34 20.43
C LEU A 399 8.66 -3.49 20.60
N VAL A 400 9.32 -4.02 19.58
CA VAL A 400 10.78 -4.13 19.52
C VAL A 400 11.28 -3.20 18.41
N LEU A 401 12.07 -2.20 18.77
CA LEU A 401 12.72 -1.29 17.82
C LEU A 401 14.14 -1.78 17.53
N LEU A 402 14.40 -2.13 16.29
CA LEU A 402 15.71 -2.54 15.79
C LEU A 402 16.35 -1.34 15.07
N ALA A 403 17.49 -0.87 15.56
CA ALA A 403 18.22 0.24 14.94
C ALA A 403 19.68 0.26 15.38
N ASP A 404 20.57 0.75 14.52
CA ASP A 404 21.95 1.10 14.89
C ASP A 404 21.96 2.45 15.60
N SER A 405 22.26 2.46 16.90
CA SER A 405 22.30 3.67 17.72
C SER A 405 23.26 4.72 17.18
N LYS A 406 24.41 4.30 16.66
CA LYS A 406 25.44 5.20 16.11
C LYS A 406 24.94 5.89 14.85
N GLU A 407 24.30 5.12 13.97
CA GLU A 407 23.78 5.66 12.72
C GLU A 407 22.55 6.53 12.96
N LEU A 408 21.71 6.17 13.92
CA LEU A 408 20.57 6.99 14.33
C LEU A 408 21.04 8.35 14.87
N GLU A 409 22.03 8.38 15.73
CA GLU A 409 22.65 9.62 16.27
C GLU A 409 23.26 10.46 15.15
N ARG A 410 24.02 9.84 14.24
CA ARG A 410 24.64 10.51 13.09
C ARG A 410 23.59 11.19 12.19
N LEU A 411 22.47 10.50 11.94
CA LEU A 411 21.42 10.98 11.04
C LEU A 411 20.53 12.01 11.72
N HIS A 412 20.27 11.87 13.01
CA HIS A 412 19.54 12.84 13.83
C HIS A 412 20.28 14.19 13.88
N ALA A 413 21.59 14.17 14.08
CA ALA A 413 22.47 15.35 14.08
C ALA A 413 21.97 16.53 14.93
N GLY A 414 21.26 16.26 16.05
CA GLY A 414 20.70 17.28 16.95
C GLY A 414 19.52 18.07 16.39
N GLN A 415 18.86 17.58 15.34
CA GLN A 415 17.69 18.26 14.74
C GLN A 415 16.46 18.12 15.64
N ALA A 416 15.62 19.16 15.69
CA ALA A 416 14.31 19.09 16.34
C ALA A 416 13.28 18.30 15.49
N ASP A 417 12.15 17.94 16.11
CA ASP A 417 11.02 17.26 15.44
C ASP A 417 11.39 15.93 14.76
N ASP A 418 12.09 15.07 15.46
CA ASP A 418 12.53 13.76 14.98
C ASP A 418 11.82 12.64 15.75
N ASP A 419 10.67 12.23 15.24
CA ASP A 419 9.80 11.27 15.91
C ASP A 419 10.43 9.89 16.04
N LEU A 420 11.29 9.46 15.10
CA LEU A 420 11.99 8.17 15.20
C LEU A 420 13.05 8.21 16.29
N TYR A 421 13.82 9.28 16.36
CA TYR A 421 14.80 9.47 17.42
C TYR A 421 14.14 9.58 18.79
N GLU A 422 13.07 10.39 18.89
CA GLU A 422 12.30 10.52 20.11
C GLU A 422 11.68 9.18 20.56
N LEU A 423 11.17 8.37 19.64
CA LEU A 423 10.69 7.02 19.91
C LEU A 423 11.81 6.12 20.45
N ALA A 424 12.98 6.15 19.82
CA ALA A 424 14.13 5.38 20.30
C ALA A 424 14.55 5.78 21.72
N GLN A 425 14.60 7.09 22.00
CA GLN A 425 14.90 7.59 23.36
C GLN A 425 13.81 7.22 24.36
N TYR A 426 12.55 7.29 23.95
CA TYR A 426 11.42 6.89 24.79
C TYR A 426 11.51 5.40 25.16
N ILE A 427 11.80 4.51 24.20
CA ILE A 427 11.94 3.07 24.45
C ILE A 427 13.16 2.78 25.33
N LYS A 428 14.30 3.45 25.09
CA LYS A 428 15.51 3.30 25.93
C LYS A 428 15.27 3.73 27.37
N THR A 429 14.40 4.72 27.58
CA THR A 429 14.12 5.26 28.92
C THR A 429 13.07 4.44 29.68
N ASN A 430 12.03 3.94 29.00
CA ASN A 430 10.87 3.30 29.62
C ASN A 430 10.84 1.77 29.42
N GLY A 431 11.71 1.23 28.61
CA GLY A 431 11.78 -0.20 28.28
C GLY A 431 13.15 -0.80 28.53
N LYS A 432 13.40 -1.94 27.92
CA LYS A 432 14.65 -2.68 27.97
C LYS A 432 15.52 -2.32 26.76
N SER A 433 16.82 -2.18 26.99
CA SER A 433 17.81 -2.02 25.91
C SER A 433 18.69 -3.26 25.83
N GLU A 434 18.80 -3.82 24.64
CA GLU A 434 19.65 -4.97 24.33
C GLU A 434 20.67 -4.55 23.28
N ILE A 435 21.90 -5.01 23.40
CA ILE A 435 22.95 -4.81 22.40
C ILE A 435 23.19 -6.18 21.77
N THR A 436 23.00 -6.29 20.47
CA THR A 436 23.39 -7.50 19.76
C THR A 436 24.91 -7.57 19.75
N GLU A 437 25.45 -8.66 20.25
CA GLU A 437 26.87 -8.96 20.04
C GLU A 437 27.08 -9.02 18.53
N LYS A 438 28.23 -8.46 18.05
CA LYS A 438 28.63 -8.60 16.65
C LYS A 438 28.49 -10.06 16.28
N HIS A 439 27.48 -10.41 15.48
CA HIS A 439 27.49 -11.71 14.82
C HIS A 439 28.79 -11.76 14.01
N ILE A 440 29.70 -12.63 14.41
CA ILE A 440 30.82 -13.03 13.56
C ILE A 440 30.14 -13.48 12.28
N SER A 441 30.36 -12.72 11.20
CA SER A 441 29.66 -12.97 9.95
C SER A 441 29.75 -14.45 9.64
N SER A 442 28.67 -15.07 9.22
CA SER A 442 28.65 -16.49 8.82
C SER A 442 29.73 -16.84 7.78
N ARG A 443 30.32 -15.84 7.12
CA ARG A 443 31.52 -15.94 6.30
C ARG A 443 32.78 -16.38 7.06
N ALA A 444 32.99 -15.95 8.29
CA ALA A 444 34.10 -16.42 9.14
C ALA A 444 33.94 -17.90 9.51
N LEU A 445 32.70 -18.42 9.44
CA LEU A 445 32.38 -19.83 9.69
C LEU A 445 32.21 -20.65 8.41
N GLY A 446 32.47 -20.06 7.21
CA GLY A 446 32.29 -20.73 5.92
C GLY A 446 30.84 -20.96 5.52
N ILE A 447 29.87 -20.38 6.22
CA ILE A 447 28.43 -20.46 5.93
C ILE A 447 28.05 -19.13 5.28
N GLN A 448 27.51 -19.18 4.04
CA GLN A 448 27.07 -17.99 3.29
C GLN A 448 25.55 -17.93 3.21
N PRO A 449 24.83 -17.29 4.16
CA PRO A 449 23.37 -17.26 4.10
C PRO A 449 22.80 -16.22 3.12
N PHE A 450 23.55 -15.18 2.70
CA PHE A 450 23.01 -14.05 1.94
C PHE A 450 23.60 -13.82 0.56
N SER A 451 24.72 -14.48 0.21
CA SER A 451 25.28 -14.45 -1.14
C SER A 451 24.29 -15.03 -2.17
N THR A 452 23.55 -16.06 -1.79
CA THR A 452 22.57 -16.74 -2.63
C THR A 452 21.47 -15.83 -3.17
N ALA A 453 21.03 -14.81 -2.42
CA ALA A 453 19.96 -13.90 -2.88
C ALA A 453 20.46 -12.91 -3.94
N THR A 454 21.65 -12.36 -3.73
CA THR A 454 22.29 -11.44 -4.69
C THR A 454 22.71 -12.20 -5.94
N GLU A 455 23.29 -13.38 -5.79
CA GLU A 455 23.65 -14.26 -6.87
C GLU A 455 22.43 -14.78 -7.67
N ASN A 456 21.33 -15.12 -7.01
CA ASN A 456 20.10 -15.53 -7.70
C ASN A 456 19.47 -14.36 -8.47
N ALA A 457 19.40 -13.17 -7.88
CA ALA A 457 18.94 -11.98 -8.60
C ALA A 457 19.86 -11.62 -9.78
N PHE A 458 21.16 -11.83 -9.63
CA PHE A 458 22.12 -11.64 -10.72
C PHE A 458 21.93 -12.69 -11.81
N LEU A 459 21.76 -13.95 -11.45
CA LEU A 459 21.51 -15.05 -12.39
C LEU A 459 20.22 -14.82 -13.20
N GLU A 460 19.13 -14.38 -12.55
CA GLU A 460 17.89 -14.02 -13.23
C GLU A 460 18.11 -12.91 -14.25
N ASN A 461 18.77 -11.82 -13.82
CA ASN A 461 19.06 -10.69 -14.70
C ASN A 461 20.03 -11.07 -15.84
N LEU A 462 21.03 -11.91 -15.56
CA LEU A 462 22.01 -12.39 -16.53
C LEU A 462 21.33 -13.28 -17.58
N THR A 463 20.46 -14.20 -17.14
CA THR A 463 19.68 -15.09 -18.01
C THR A 463 18.75 -14.25 -18.89
N HIS A 464 18.02 -13.32 -18.28
CA HIS A 464 17.09 -12.45 -19.01
C HIS A 464 17.84 -11.51 -19.99
N ALA A 465 19.04 -11.05 -19.63
CA ALA A 465 19.86 -10.25 -20.52
C ALA A 465 20.36 -11.06 -21.72
N LEU A 466 20.79 -12.30 -21.51
CA LEU A 466 21.18 -13.20 -22.61
C LEU A 466 20.03 -13.50 -23.55
N GLU A 467 18.84 -13.74 -23.04
CA GLU A 467 17.63 -13.98 -23.86
C GLU A 467 17.25 -12.78 -24.73
N ASN A 468 17.52 -11.55 -24.24
CA ASN A 468 17.15 -10.30 -24.90
C ASN A 468 18.27 -9.68 -25.76
N ILE A 469 19.45 -10.31 -25.86
CA ILE A 469 20.49 -9.93 -26.81
C ILE A 469 20.20 -10.62 -28.13
N TRP A 470 19.90 -9.85 -29.18
CA TRP A 470 19.45 -10.30 -30.51
C TRP A 470 20.30 -11.39 -31.19
N LEU A 471 21.53 -11.60 -30.74
CA LEU A 471 22.47 -12.61 -31.26
C LEU A 471 22.32 -14.00 -30.62
N SER A 472 21.53 -14.16 -29.55
CA SER A 472 21.75 -15.31 -28.65
C SER A 472 20.52 -16.16 -28.30
N GLN A 473 19.36 -15.94 -28.89
CA GLN A 473 18.19 -16.78 -28.56
C GLN A 473 18.53 -18.27 -28.71
N SER A 474 18.62 -18.97 -27.59
CA SER A 474 18.92 -20.40 -27.43
C SER A 474 20.39 -20.87 -27.61
N LYS A 475 21.35 -19.99 -27.92
CA LYS A 475 22.74 -20.37 -28.19
C LYS A 475 23.61 -20.52 -26.94
N TYR A 476 23.27 -19.84 -25.87
CA TYR A 476 24.07 -19.79 -24.65
C TYR A 476 23.30 -20.34 -23.44
N VAL A 477 24.06 -20.87 -22.47
CA VAL A 477 23.55 -21.35 -21.17
C VAL A 477 24.48 -20.89 -20.07
N ILE A 478 23.94 -20.63 -18.88
CA ILE A 478 24.71 -20.20 -17.71
C ILE A 478 24.71 -21.32 -16.69
N HIS A 479 25.88 -21.64 -16.18
CA HIS A 479 26.05 -22.51 -15.02
C HIS A 479 26.59 -21.71 -13.84
N LYS A 480 26.09 -22.01 -12.64
CA LYS A 480 26.47 -21.38 -11.37
C LYS A 480 27.47 -22.24 -10.61
N GLU A 481 28.39 -21.61 -9.88
CA GLU A 481 29.36 -22.27 -9.00
C GLU A 481 30.18 -23.38 -9.70
N VAL A 482 30.73 -23.08 -10.87
CA VAL A 482 31.44 -24.04 -11.69
C VAL A 482 32.90 -24.16 -11.23
N ALA A 483 33.34 -25.39 -10.93
CA ALA A 483 34.74 -25.61 -10.57
C ALA A 483 35.68 -25.26 -11.74
N ILE A 484 36.81 -24.62 -11.45
CA ILE A 484 37.79 -24.18 -12.46
C ILE A 484 38.27 -25.38 -13.27
N SER A 485 38.51 -26.52 -12.63
CA SER A 485 38.91 -27.78 -13.26
C SER A 485 37.82 -28.45 -14.15
N GLN A 486 36.56 -27.96 -14.08
CA GLN A 486 35.49 -28.38 -15.01
C GLN A 486 35.42 -27.48 -16.24
N VAL A 487 35.91 -26.20 -16.11
CA VAL A 487 35.94 -25.23 -17.20
C VAL A 487 37.16 -25.51 -18.11
N PHE A 488 38.32 -25.80 -17.51
CA PHE A 488 39.56 -26.02 -18.21
C PHE A 488 40.10 -27.46 -18.00
N GLN A 489 40.72 -28.02 -19.03
CA GLN A 489 41.22 -29.41 -18.98
C GLN A 489 42.61 -29.51 -18.33
N ASP A 490 43.46 -28.46 -18.50
CA ASP A 490 44.85 -28.49 -18.07
C ASP A 490 45.15 -27.34 -17.10
N ASN A 491 45.95 -27.62 -16.06
CA ASN A 491 46.42 -26.60 -15.13
C ASN A 491 47.67 -25.92 -15.68
N MET A 492 47.49 -24.94 -16.58
CA MET A 492 48.59 -24.20 -17.22
C MET A 492 49.37 -23.27 -16.28
N THR A 493 48.76 -22.88 -15.15
CA THR A 493 49.37 -21.96 -14.19
C THR A 493 50.09 -22.66 -13.04
N TYR A 494 49.94 -23.98 -12.92
CA TYR A 494 50.47 -24.81 -11.82
C TYR A 494 50.03 -24.32 -10.43
N ASP A 495 48.88 -23.66 -10.34
CA ASP A 495 48.31 -23.15 -9.08
C ASP A 495 47.27 -24.14 -8.49
N ASP A 496 47.34 -24.35 -7.18
CA ASP A 496 46.42 -25.26 -6.47
C ASP A 496 44.96 -24.76 -6.54
N LEU A 497 44.75 -23.46 -6.75
CA LEU A 497 43.43 -22.87 -6.93
C LEU A 497 42.68 -23.50 -8.12
N PHE A 498 43.39 -23.99 -9.13
CA PHE A 498 42.80 -24.71 -10.26
C PHE A 498 41.91 -25.88 -9.83
N TYR A 499 42.29 -26.62 -8.79
CA TYR A 499 41.55 -27.78 -8.29
C TYR A 499 40.51 -27.44 -7.23
N MET A 500 40.76 -26.38 -6.46
CA MET A 500 39.88 -26.03 -5.31
C MET A 500 38.97 -24.82 -5.58
N GLY A 501 39.28 -24.04 -6.62
CA GLY A 501 38.54 -22.81 -6.94
C GLY A 501 37.29 -23.06 -7.77
N ARG A 502 36.37 -22.11 -7.69
CA ARG A 502 35.14 -22.08 -8.49
C ARG A 502 34.91 -20.68 -9.03
N PHE A 503 34.28 -20.60 -10.20
CA PHE A 503 33.70 -19.36 -10.72
C PHE A 503 32.25 -19.25 -10.26
N ASP A 504 31.80 -18.03 -9.97
CA ASP A 504 30.41 -17.80 -9.55
C ASP A 504 29.45 -18.15 -10.70
N PHE A 505 29.78 -17.68 -11.92
CA PHE A 505 29.00 -18.00 -13.12
C PHE A 505 29.91 -18.23 -14.32
N VAL A 506 29.53 -19.16 -15.17
CA VAL A 506 30.19 -19.40 -16.45
C VAL A 506 29.13 -19.48 -17.55
N VAL A 507 29.32 -18.68 -18.60
CA VAL A 507 28.51 -18.72 -19.81
C VAL A 507 29.11 -19.73 -20.78
N TYR A 508 28.28 -20.63 -21.27
CA TYR A 508 28.65 -21.67 -22.24
C TYR A 508 27.92 -21.46 -23.55
N GLU A 509 28.60 -21.65 -24.65
CA GLU A 509 28.01 -21.70 -25.99
C GLU A 509 27.59 -23.12 -26.31
N LYS A 510 26.35 -23.33 -26.74
CA LYS A 510 25.82 -24.61 -27.16
C LYS A 510 26.25 -24.96 -28.59
N GLN A 511 27.04 -25.97 -28.76
CA GLN A 511 27.42 -26.53 -30.07
C GLN A 511 26.88 -27.97 -30.20
N GLY A 512 25.62 -28.07 -30.61
CA GLY A 512 24.92 -29.38 -30.66
C GLY A 512 24.68 -29.96 -29.27
N LYS A 513 25.36 -31.07 -28.94
CA LYS A 513 25.29 -31.70 -27.60
C LYS A 513 26.41 -31.28 -26.67
N LYS A 514 27.34 -30.46 -27.12
CA LYS A 514 28.47 -29.96 -26.31
C LYS A 514 28.22 -28.54 -25.89
N GLU A 515 28.68 -28.20 -24.71
CA GLU A 515 28.69 -26.84 -24.15
C GLU A 515 30.14 -26.42 -23.98
N LEU A 516 30.53 -25.31 -24.64
CA LEU A 516 31.89 -24.78 -24.58
C LEU A 516 31.89 -23.53 -23.71
N PRO A 517 32.75 -23.43 -22.69
CA PRO A 517 32.83 -22.24 -21.84
C PRO A 517 33.41 -21.08 -22.65
N VAL A 518 32.75 -19.93 -22.59
CA VAL A 518 33.14 -18.72 -23.35
C VAL A 518 33.43 -17.52 -22.46
N LEU A 519 32.79 -17.42 -21.29
CA LEU A 519 32.96 -16.26 -20.42
C LEU A 519 32.78 -16.68 -18.96
N ALA A 520 33.72 -16.28 -18.08
CA ALA A 520 33.54 -16.39 -16.63
C ALA A 520 33.05 -15.04 -16.06
N ILE A 521 32.18 -15.09 -15.08
CA ILE A 521 31.68 -13.89 -14.39
C ILE A 521 31.77 -14.11 -12.89
N GLU A 522 32.37 -13.14 -12.20
CA GLU A 522 32.49 -13.10 -10.72
C GLU A 522 31.68 -11.96 -10.18
N LEU A 523 31.01 -12.19 -9.04
CA LEU A 523 30.35 -11.14 -8.27
C LEU A 523 31.23 -10.70 -7.13
N ASP A 524 31.77 -9.49 -7.23
CA ASP A 524 32.71 -8.95 -6.27
C ASP A 524 31.95 -8.23 -5.15
N GLY A 525 32.03 -8.75 -3.92
CA GLY A 525 31.70 -8.05 -2.70
C GLY A 525 32.82 -7.08 -2.29
N LYS A 526 32.64 -6.40 -1.17
CA LYS A 526 33.65 -5.46 -0.65
C LYS A 526 34.95 -6.14 -0.25
N GLU A 527 34.90 -7.41 0.11
CA GLU A 527 36.09 -8.17 0.49
C GLU A 527 37.10 -8.25 -0.62
N HIS A 528 36.67 -8.23 -1.87
CA HIS A 528 37.55 -8.22 -3.05
C HIS A 528 38.39 -6.95 -3.15
N PHE A 529 38.00 -5.88 -2.46
CA PHE A 529 38.75 -4.62 -2.42
C PHE A 529 39.53 -4.40 -1.11
N GLU A 530 39.15 -5.07 -0.02
CA GLU A 530 39.68 -4.79 1.32
C GLU A 530 40.53 -5.96 1.90
N ASP A 531 40.33 -7.21 1.43
CA ASP A 531 41.04 -8.39 1.93
C ASP A 531 42.14 -8.84 0.96
N ALA A 532 43.40 -8.80 1.45
CA ALA A 532 44.57 -9.19 0.66
C ALA A 532 44.54 -10.66 0.21
N VAL A 533 43.93 -11.58 1.00
CA VAL A 533 43.82 -12.99 0.65
C VAL A 533 42.81 -13.20 -0.49
N VAL A 534 41.71 -12.45 -0.46
CA VAL A 534 40.71 -12.46 -1.52
C VAL A 534 41.26 -11.88 -2.80
N GLN A 535 42.00 -10.74 -2.71
CA GLN A 535 42.64 -10.12 -3.86
C GLN A 535 43.69 -11.04 -4.52
N GLU A 536 44.44 -11.79 -3.73
CA GLU A 536 45.43 -12.74 -4.26
C GLU A 536 44.73 -13.90 -4.97
N ARG A 537 43.62 -14.41 -4.43
CA ARG A 537 42.81 -15.43 -5.07
C ARG A 537 42.20 -14.93 -6.39
N ASP A 538 41.81 -13.68 -6.45
CA ASP A 538 41.28 -13.04 -7.65
C ASP A 538 42.34 -12.87 -8.73
N ARG A 539 43.54 -12.48 -8.36
CA ARG A 539 44.70 -12.43 -9.29
C ARG A 539 44.97 -13.80 -9.88
N LYS A 540 44.92 -14.86 -9.07
CA LYS A 540 45.14 -16.23 -9.53
C LYS A 540 44.05 -16.70 -10.48
N LYS A 541 42.74 -16.42 -10.19
CA LYS A 541 41.65 -16.69 -11.12
C LYS A 541 41.83 -15.97 -12.45
N ASN A 542 42.19 -14.68 -12.41
CA ASN A 542 42.46 -13.90 -13.62
C ASN A 542 43.63 -14.50 -14.43
N ALA A 543 44.71 -14.93 -13.76
CA ALA A 543 45.86 -15.54 -14.43
C ALA A 543 45.48 -16.90 -15.08
N ILE A 544 44.66 -17.71 -14.42
CA ILE A 544 44.16 -18.98 -14.97
C ILE A 544 43.31 -18.71 -16.22
N CYS A 545 42.36 -17.77 -16.16
CA CYS A 545 41.55 -17.42 -17.32
C CYS A 545 42.39 -16.89 -18.49
N GLN A 546 43.35 -16.03 -18.20
CA GLN A 546 44.29 -15.47 -19.21
C GLN A 546 45.13 -16.56 -19.89
N ALA A 547 45.63 -17.53 -19.12
CA ALA A 547 46.40 -18.67 -19.66
C ALA A 547 45.56 -19.53 -20.62
N HIS A 548 44.24 -19.55 -20.45
CA HIS A 548 43.32 -20.34 -21.30
C HIS A 548 42.59 -19.47 -22.34
N ASN A 549 43.00 -18.21 -22.55
CA ASN A 549 42.36 -17.26 -23.46
C ASN A 549 40.83 -17.09 -23.23
N MET A 550 40.38 -17.19 -21.99
CA MET A 550 39.02 -16.95 -21.62
C MET A 550 38.91 -15.61 -20.87
N GLU A 551 37.92 -14.81 -21.21
CA GLU A 551 37.65 -13.56 -20.51
C GLU A 551 36.94 -13.83 -19.18
N ILE A 552 37.33 -13.09 -18.14
CA ILE A 552 36.65 -13.04 -16.85
C ILE A 552 36.18 -11.62 -16.59
N ILE A 553 34.87 -11.47 -16.34
CA ILE A 553 34.28 -10.17 -16.04
C ILE A 553 33.91 -10.15 -14.55
N ARG A 554 34.26 -9.05 -13.88
CA ARG A 554 33.94 -8.82 -12.47
C ARG A 554 32.88 -7.76 -12.35
N VAL A 555 31.80 -8.10 -11.63
CA VAL A 555 30.67 -7.22 -11.41
C VAL A 555 30.51 -7.01 -9.93
N GLU A 556 30.53 -5.75 -9.49
CA GLU A 556 30.24 -5.45 -8.08
C GLU A 556 28.82 -5.88 -7.70
N ASN A 557 28.66 -6.43 -6.51
CA ASN A 557 27.38 -6.85 -5.93
C ASN A 557 26.30 -5.73 -5.96
N SER A 558 26.73 -4.46 -5.92
CA SER A 558 25.85 -3.29 -6.05
C SER A 558 25.14 -3.18 -7.40
N TYR A 559 25.67 -3.82 -8.43
CA TYR A 559 25.10 -3.85 -9.79
C TYR A 559 24.31 -5.13 -10.10
N ALA A 560 24.35 -6.14 -9.23
CA ALA A 560 23.71 -7.44 -9.45
C ALA A 560 22.21 -7.36 -9.83
N ARG A 561 21.52 -6.34 -9.38
CA ARG A 561 20.09 -6.09 -9.65
C ARG A 561 19.83 -5.05 -10.74
N ARG A 562 20.88 -4.54 -11.41
CA ARG A 562 20.76 -3.52 -12.46
C ARG A 562 20.76 -4.16 -13.85
N TYR A 563 19.59 -4.60 -14.29
CA TYR A 563 19.41 -5.28 -15.58
C TYR A 563 20.11 -4.58 -16.76
N ASN A 564 19.93 -3.26 -16.92
CA ASN A 564 20.54 -2.51 -18.05
C ASN A 564 22.06 -2.50 -17.99
N HIS A 565 22.65 -2.51 -16.78
CA HIS A 565 24.11 -2.58 -16.62
C HIS A 565 24.63 -3.95 -17.03
N ILE A 566 23.99 -5.02 -16.56
CA ILE A 566 24.34 -6.40 -16.91
C ILE A 566 24.19 -6.64 -18.40
N LYS A 567 23.09 -6.18 -18.98
CA LYS A 567 22.86 -6.25 -20.43
C LYS A 567 23.94 -5.50 -21.22
N GLY A 568 24.33 -4.29 -20.75
CA GLY A 568 25.38 -3.49 -21.36
C GLY A 568 26.73 -4.23 -21.38
N ILE A 569 27.13 -4.85 -20.25
CA ILE A 569 28.37 -5.64 -20.14
C ILE A 569 28.36 -6.83 -21.13
N LEU A 570 27.26 -7.57 -21.21
CA LEU A 570 27.15 -8.69 -22.14
C LEU A 570 27.17 -8.21 -23.60
N MET A 571 26.48 -7.14 -23.92
CA MET A 571 26.50 -6.56 -25.28
C MET A 571 27.89 -6.13 -25.68
N ASP A 572 28.65 -5.49 -24.78
CA ASP A 572 30.03 -5.10 -25.00
C ASP A 572 30.92 -6.31 -25.24
N TYR A 573 30.81 -7.35 -24.42
CA TYR A 573 31.53 -8.60 -24.59
C TYR A 573 31.25 -9.24 -25.96
N PHE A 574 29.98 -9.49 -26.29
CA PHE A 574 29.59 -10.15 -27.54
C PHE A 574 29.90 -9.32 -28.78
N SER A 575 29.89 -7.99 -28.69
CA SER A 575 30.30 -7.12 -29.82
C SER A 575 31.81 -7.18 -30.11
N ARG A 576 32.64 -7.57 -29.13
CA ARG A 576 34.08 -7.75 -29.31
C ARG A 576 34.46 -9.15 -29.81
N VAL A 577 33.63 -10.13 -29.54
CA VAL A 577 33.94 -11.55 -29.88
C VAL A 577 33.31 -11.96 -31.21
N HIS A 578 32.27 -11.25 -31.66
CA HIS A 578 31.56 -11.46 -32.94
C HIS A 578 31.67 -10.24 -33.82
#